data_d8b18464ab6e51ecde8ce8c1caeb8a2a
#
_entry.id   d8b18464ab6e51ecde8ce8c1caeb8a2a
#
_cell.length_a   1.000
_cell.length_b   1.000
_cell.length_c   1.000
_cell.angle_alpha   90.00
_cell.angle_beta   90.00
_cell.angle_gamma   90.00
#
_symmetry.space_group_name_H-M   'P 1'
#
loop_
_entity.id
_entity.type
_entity.pdbx_description
1 polymer ?
#
loop_
_entity_poly.entity_id
_entity_poly.type
_entity_poly.pdbx_seq_one_letter_code
_entity_poly.pdbx_strand_id
1 'polypeptide(L)'
;MRKFLTVLACLGVFITTTLAEGELKTEVKPKVFHNTNIYKTNLHKPSGLTSEEINHILEGTSLKGYGKIFREMEDRYNANAVFAISIASIEGGIESGRIDGKNNYFGLMFRGKKIYYKDIADNIMAFGELMNNSTFINKEFMAFSKSYCPLHDAKWRDLVFVKFSSFMNKLKDFDEEEEYETVDLIDPVRYNDLIISLKLESSELA
;
A
#
# COMPACT_ATOMS: atom_id res chain seq x y z
N MET A 1 -16.47 5.94 45.90
CA MET A 1 -17.73 5.88 45.13
C MET A 1 -18.01 7.07 44.21
N ARG A 2 -17.65 8.35 44.56
CA ARG A 2 -17.92 9.52 43.69
C ARG A 2 -17.22 9.53 42.31
N LYS A 3 -16.07 8.89 42.16
CA LYS A 3 -15.32 8.88 40.89
C LYS A 3 -15.90 7.94 39.82
N PHE A 4 -16.61 6.89 40.21
CA PHE A 4 -17.23 5.94 39.27
C PHE A 4 -18.52 6.49 38.63
N LEU A 5 -19.28 7.29 39.37
CA LEU A 5 -20.53 7.86 38.85
C LEU A 5 -20.29 8.91 37.74
N THR A 6 -19.18 9.67 37.85
CA THR A 6 -18.83 10.69 36.85
C THR A 6 -18.39 10.11 35.51
N VAL A 7 -17.73 8.94 35.53
CA VAL A 7 -17.30 8.26 34.29
C VAL A 7 -18.49 7.64 33.57
N LEU A 8 -19.45 7.08 34.29
CA LEU A 8 -20.66 6.50 33.67
C LEU A 8 -21.56 7.56 33.04
N ALA A 9 -21.67 8.75 33.67
CA ALA A 9 -22.43 9.85 33.11
C ALA A 9 -21.81 10.42 31.81
N CYS A 10 -20.48 10.45 31.74
CA CYS A 10 -19.79 10.87 30.51
C CYS A 10 -19.95 9.83 29.34
N LEU A 11 -19.97 8.54 29.67
CA LEU A 11 -20.22 7.50 28.66
C LEU A 11 -21.66 7.53 28.14
N GLY A 12 -22.63 7.74 29.04
CA GLY A 12 -24.05 7.85 28.67
C GLY A 12 -24.36 9.05 27.77
N VAL A 13 -23.72 10.19 28.01
CA VAL A 13 -23.90 11.42 27.20
C VAL A 13 -23.24 11.24 25.81
N PHE A 14 -22.10 10.51 25.73
CA PHE A 14 -21.46 10.25 24.45
C PHE A 14 -22.27 9.32 23.55
N ILE A 15 -22.93 8.30 24.13
CA ILE A 15 -23.77 7.36 23.36
C ILE A 15 -25.06 8.02 22.88
N THR A 16 -25.66 8.91 23.67
CA THR A 16 -26.90 9.59 23.28
C THR A 16 -26.71 10.68 22.23
N THR A 17 -25.55 11.35 22.19
CA THR A 17 -25.25 12.34 21.14
C THR A 17 -24.88 11.70 19.80
N THR A 18 -24.26 10.51 19.80
CA THR A 18 -23.98 9.76 18.55
C THR A 18 -25.21 9.05 17.97
N LEU A 19 -26.20 8.73 18.78
CA LEU A 19 -27.45 8.09 18.32
C LEU A 19 -28.51 9.09 17.86
N ALA A 20 -28.43 10.38 18.21
CA ALA A 20 -29.41 11.40 17.84
C ALA A 20 -29.15 12.05 16.46
N GLU A 21 -27.94 11.97 15.95
CA GLU A 21 -27.60 12.40 14.58
C GLU A 21 -27.40 11.16 13.69
N GLY A 22 -28.51 10.57 13.25
CA GLY A 22 -28.54 9.36 12.41
C GLY A 22 -28.08 9.58 10.97
N GLU A 23 -27.05 10.38 10.73
CA GLU A 23 -26.24 10.32 9.54
C GLU A 23 -24.93 9.60 9.88
N LEU A 24 -24.86 8.30 9.55
CA LEU A 24 -23.59 7.65 9.32
C LEU A 24 -22.94 8.43 8.16
N LYS A 25 -22.18 9.47 8.47
CA LYS A 25 -21.26 10.05 7.50
C LYS A 25 -20.23 8.96 7.22
N THR A 26 -20.47 8.17 6.17
CA THR A 26 -19.40 7.42 5.55
C THR A 26 -18.32 8.43 5.23
N GLU A 27 -17.22 8.36 5.95
CA GLU A 27 -16.04 9.17 5.71
C GLU A 27 -15.53 8.72 4.35
N VAL A 28 -16.01 9.36 3.28
CA VAL A 28 -15.51 9.14 1.93
C VAL A 28 -14.05 9.56 1.99
N LYS A 29 -13.17 8.56 2.07
CA LYS A 29 -11.73 8.81 1.98
C LYS A 29 -11.49 9.61 0.69
N PRO A 30 -10.79 10.75 0.76
CA PRO A 30 -10.54 11.52 -0.44
C PRO A 30 -9.77 10.65 -1.43
N LYS A 31 -10.29 10.52 -2.64
CA LYS A 31 -9.66 9.76 -3.73
C LYS A 31 -8.27 10.34 -3.98
N VAL A 32 -7.23 9.60 -3.60
CA VAL A 32 -5.84 10.04 -3.78
C VAL A 32 -5.46 9.77 -5.22
N PHE A 33 -5.39 10.82 -6.03
CA PHE A 33 -4.91 10.71 -7.40
C PHE A 33 -3.39 10.51 -7.41
N HIS A 34 -2.96 9.30 -7.64
CA HIS A 34 -1.55 8.98 -7.80
C HIS A 34 -1.02 9.37 -9.18
N ASN A 35 0.18 9.94 -9.21
CA ASN A 35 0.83 10.30 -10.48
C ASN A 35 1.32 9.05 -11.21
N THR A 36 0.75 8.77 -12.37
CA THR A 36 1.15 7.63 -13.22
C THR A 36 2.44 7.87 -14.01
N ASN A 37 3.00 9.07 -13.92
CA ASN A 37 4.21 9.46 -14.66
C ASN A 37 5.44 9.44 -13.75
N ILE A 38 6.33 8.46 -13.95
CA ILE A 38 7.55 8.29 -13.17
C ILE A 38 8.50 9.50 -13.20
N TYR A 39 8.51 10.27 -14.29
CA TYR A 39 9.33 11.49 -14.39
C TYR A 39 8.84 12.63 -13.49
N LYS A 40 7.59 12.54 -13.01
CA LYS A 40 7.00 13.49 -12.07
C LYS A 40 6.91 12.92 -10.65
N THR A 41 7.38 11.70 -10.45
CA THR A 41 7.33 10.99 -9.17
C THR A 41 8.66 11.15 -8.44
N ASN A 42 8.61 11.47 -7.16
CA ASN A 42 9.81 11.47 -6.34
C ASN A 42 10.16 10.03 -5.94
N LEU A 43 11.22 9.49 -6.53
CA LEU A 43 11.67 8.11 -6.30
C LEU A 43 12.21 7.87 -4.88
N HIS A 44 12.55 8.96 -4.17
CA HIS A 44 13.10 8.95 -2.81
C HIS A 44 12.06 9.38 -1.78
N LYS A 45 10.79 9.09 -2.07
CA LYS A 45 9.67 9.24 -1.12
C LYS A 45 8.78 8.02 -1.22
N PRO A 46 8.22 7.59 -0.08
CA PRO A 46 7.17 6.56 -0.07
C PRO A 46 6.07 6.89 -1.09
N SER A 47 5.52 5.86 -1.71
CA SER A 47 4.40 5.99 -2.65
C SER A 47 3.14 6.51 -1.96
N GLY A 48 3.05 6.30 -0.64
CA GLY A 48 1.87 6.58 0.16
C GLY A 48 0.82 5.46 0.11
N LEU A 49 1.10 4.39 -0.62
CA LEU A 49 0.21 3.24 -0.73
C LEU A 49 0.18 2.40 0.55
N THR A 50 -0.94 1.79 0.84
CA THR A 50 -1.07 0.76 1.88
C THR A 50 -0.42 -0.56 1.45
N SER A 51 -0.23 -1.49 2.38
CA SER A 51 0.26 -2.83 2.06
C SER A 51 -0.70 -3.60 1.16
N GLU A 52 -1.98 -3.36 1.30
CA GLU A 52 -3.08 -3.96 0.53
C GLU A 52 -3.07 -3.46 -0.91
N GLU A 53 -2.97 -2.15 -1.13
CA GLU A 53 -2.83 -1.54 -2.45
C GLU A 53 -1.56 -2.03 -3.16
N ILE A 54 -0.44 -2.14 -2.44
CA ILE A 54 0.79 -2.72 -3.01
C ILE A 54 0.59 -4.19 -3.37
N ASN A 55 -0.12 -4.98 -2.54
CA ASN A 55 -0.44 -6.37 -2.86
C ASN A 55 -1.35 -6.48 -4.08
N HIS A 56 -2.31 -5.57 -4.24
CA HIS A 56 -3.15 -5.52 -5.42
C HIS A 56 -2.32 -5.26 -6.70
N ILE A 57 -1.38 -4.31 -6.64
CA ILE A 57 -0.40 -4.11 -7.75
C ILE A 57 0.37 -5.39 -8.08
N LEU A 58 0.75 -6.16 -7.05
CA LEU A 58 1.54 -7.39 -7.18
C LEU A 58 0.74 -8.63 -7.59
N GLU A 59 -0.59 -8.52 -7.72
CA GLU A 59 -1.42 -9.63 -8.18
C GLU A 59 -0.99 -10.12 -9.56
N GLY A 60 -0.96 -11.46 -9.71
CA GLY A 60 -0.46 -12.11 -10.92
C GLY A 60 1.07 -12.09 -11.08
N THR A 61 1.82 -11.66 -10.07
CA THR A 61 3.29 -11.68 -10.09
C THR A 61 3.88 -12.69 -9.09
N SER A 62 5.15 -13.04 -9.25
CA SER A 62 5.89 -13.88 -8.29
C SER A 62 6.17 -13.18 -6.95
N LEU A 63 5.89 -11.88 -6.84
CA LEU A 63 6.01 -11.10 -5.61
C LEU A 63 4.67 -10.85 -4.91
N LYS A 64 3.59 -11.55 -5.31
CA LYS A 64 2.31 -11.51 -4.61
C LYS A 64 2.49 -11.82 -3.12
N GLY A 65 1.89 -10.99 -2.25
CA GLY A 65 1.97 -11.14 -0.79
C GLY A 65 3.14 -10.38 -0.13
N TYR A 66 4.03 -9.77 -0.90
CA TYR A 66 5.14 -8.98 -0.35
C TYR A 66 4.82 -7.49 -0.13
N GLY A 67 3.55 -7.06 -0.24
CA GLY A 67 3.14 -5.66 -0.06
C GLY A 67 3.62 -5.05 1.25
N LYS A 68 3.51 -5.80 2.36
CA LYS A 68 4.02 -5.36 3.66
C LYS A 68 5.53 -5.10 3.67
N ILE A 69 6.31 -5.93 2.96
CA ILE A 69 7.78 -5.76 2.90
C ILE A 69 8.15 -4.55 2.04
N PHE A 70 7.44 -4.32 0.93
CA PHE A 70 7.63 -3.09 0.14
C PHE A 70 7.26 -1.85 0.95
N ARG A 71 6.18 -1.90 1.73
CA ARG A 71 5.81 -0.79 2.61
C ARG A 71 6.88 -0.54 3.68
N GLU A 72 7.43 -1.59 4.31
CA GLU A 72 8.52 -1.48 5.27
C GLU A 72 9.80 -0.91 4.62
N MET A 73 10.10 -1.30 3.40
CA MET A 73 11.21 -0.74 2.62
C MET A 73 11.02 0.76 2.39
N GLU A 74 9.82 1.21 2.03
CA GLU A 74 9.51 2.62 1.87
C GLU A 74 9.74 3.41 3.15
N ASP A 75 9.19 2.91 4.27
CA ASP A 75 9.27 3.58 5.57
C ASP A 75 10.71 3.68 6.09
N ARG A 76 11.52 2.66 5.82
CA ARG A 76 12.90 2.60 6.30
C ARG A 76 13.88 3.38 5.44
N TYR A 77 13.69 3.38 4.14
CA TYR A 77 14.68 3.88 3.18
C TYR A 77 14.18 5.07 2.34
N ASN A 78 12.96 5.54 2.54
CA ASN A 78 12.33 6.57 1.71
C ASN A 78 12.40 6.23 0.21
N ALA A 79 12.25 4.96 -0.15
CA ALA A 79 12.27 4.49 -1.52
C ALA A 79 10.84 4.21 -2.00
N ASN A 80 10.49 4.61 -3.22
CA ASN A 80 9.15 4.41 -3.77
C ASN A 80 8.90 2.95 -4.14
N ALA A 81 7.87 2.31 -3.55
CA ALA A 81 7.54 0.90 -3.77
C ALA A 81 7.17 0.60 -5.22
N VAL A 82 6.37 1.44 -5.87
CA VAL A 82 5.94 1.21 -7.26
C VAL A 82 7.12 1.31 -8.22
N PHE A 83 8.06 2.21 -7.94
CA PHE A 83 9.33 2.29 -8.66
C PHE A 83 10.14 0.99 -8.47
N ALA A 84 10.30 0.51 -7.24
CA ALA A 84 10.99 -0.73 -6.95
C ALA A 84 10.33 -1.93 -7.68
N ILE A 85 9.01 -2.07 -7.60
CA ILE A 85 8.25 -3.11 -8.29
C ILE A 85 8.47 -3.05 -9.80
N SER A 86 8.51 -1.84 -10.38
CA SER A 86 8.75 -1.65 -11.82
C SER A 86 10.13 -2.13 -12.24
N ILE A 87 11.15 -1.89 -11.42
CA ILE A 87 12.51 -2.43 -11.65
C ILE A 87 12.52 -3.95 -11.52
N ALA A 88 11.91 -4.51 -10.47
CA ALA A 88 11.82 -5.96 -10.28
C ALA A 88 11.10 -6.65 -11.47
N SER A 89 10.13 -5.97 -12.09
CA SER A 89 9.47 -6.46 -13.29
C SER A 89 10.43 -6.59 -14.49
N ILE A 90 11.28 -5.59 -14.69
CA ILE A 90 12.24 -5.57 -15.81
C ILE A 90 13.43 -6.48 -15.56
N GLU A 91 14.03 -6.44 -14.39
CA GLU A 91 15.25 -7.19 -14.05
C GLU A 91 14.95 -8.66 -13.69
N GLY A 92 13.89 -8.86 -12.91
CA GLY A 92 13.51 -10.15 -12.35
C GLY A 92 12.44 -10.91 -13.14
N GLY A 93 11.69 -10.22 -14.01
CA GLY A 93 10.62 -10.83 -14.79
C GLY A 93 9.47 -11.37 -13.94
N ILE A 94 9.09 -10.64 -12.89
CA ILE A 94 8.12 -11.10 -11.87
C ILE A 94 6.74 -11.47 -12.43
N GLU A 95 6.35 -10.92 -13.58
CA GLU A 95 5.06 -11.18 -14.24
C GLU A 95 5.07 -12.47 -15.04
N SER A 96 6.24 -13.01 -15.36
CA SER A 96 6.36 -14.28 -16.07
C SER A 96 6.22 -15.52 -15.16
N GLY A 97 5.99 -15.33 -13.86
CA GLY A 97 6.00 -16.39 -12.86
C GLY A 97 7.40 -17.00 -12.62
N ARG A 98 8.43 -16.37 -13.16
CA ARG A 98 9.81 -16.84 -12.98
C ARG A 98 10.24 -16.69 -11.52
N ILE A 99 10.74 -17.78 -10.97
CA ILE A 99 11.40 -17.77 -9.66
C ILE A 99 12.90 -17.62 -9.90
N ASP A 100 13.49 -16.55 -9.40
CA ASP A 100 14.94 -16.41 -9.40
C ASP A 100 15.55 -17.25 -8.27
N GLY A 101 16.28 -18.31 -8.62
CA GLY A 101 16.93 -19.19 -7.64
C GLY A 101 17.98 -18.50 -6.76
N LYS A 102 18.25 -17.21 -6.97
CA LYS A 102 19.11 -16.36 -6.15
C LYS A 102 18.32 -15.35 -5.30
N ASN A 103 17.01 -15.35 -5.38
CA ASN A 103 16.12 -14.36 -4.78
C ASN A 103 16.54 -12.90 -5.12
N ASN A 104 17.05 -12.68 -6.35
CA ASN A 104 17.61 -11.39 -6.78
C ASN A 104 16.81 -10.79 -7.92
N TYR A 105 15.63 -10.28 -7.61
CA TYR A 105 14.68 -9.71 -8.56
C TYR A 105 15.08 -8.32 -9.07
N PHE A 106 15.99 -7.64 -8.41
CA PHE A 106 16.50 -6.33 -8.83
C PHE A 106 17.81 -6.39 -9.63
N GLY A 107 18.31 -7.58 -9.95
CA GLY A 107 19.55 -7.72 -10.71
C GLY A 107 20.79 -7.20 -9.99
N LEU A 108 20.77 -7.09 -8.66
CA LEU A 108 21.86 -6.49 -7.89
C LEU A 108 23.14 -7.32 -8.02
N MET A 109 24.25 -6.60 -8.20
CA MET A 109 25.56 -7.21 -8.40
C MET A 109 26.61 -6.65 -7.44
N PHE A 110 27.55 -7.51 -7.06
CA PHE A 110 28.75 -7.10 -6.34
C PHE A 110 29.98 -7.64 -7.09
N ARG A 111 30.89 -6.73 -7.46
CA ARG A 111 32.11 -7.05 -8.24
C ARG A 111 31.81 -7.89 -9.49
N GLY A 112 30.77 -7.50 -10.23
CA GLY A 112 30.37 -8.18 -11.47
C GLY A 112 29.64 -9.53 -11.32
N LYS A 113 29.32 -9.95 -10.09
CA LYS A 113 28.59 -11.19 -9.81
C LYS A 113 27.25 -10.89 -9.19
N LYS A 114 26.19 -11.60 -9.64
CA LYS A 114 24.86 -11.53 -9.02
C LYS A 114 24.93 -11.97 -7.56
N ILE A 115 24.31 -11.17 -6.68
CA ILE A 115 24.22 -11.45 -5.25
C ILE A 115 23.17 -12.55 -5.01
N TYR A 116 23.40 -13.42 -4.04
CA TYR A 116 22.43 -14.36 -3.48
C TYR A 116 21.82 -13.74 -2.23
N TYR A 117 20.50 -13.73 -2.15
CA TYR A 117 19.77 -13.30 -0.99
C TYR A 117 19.16 -14.51 -0.28
N LYS A 118 19.08 -14.46 1.02
CA LYS A 118 18.48 -15.51 1.84
C LYS A 118 17.03 -15.76 1.44
N ASP A 119 16.29 -14.67 1.24
CA ASP A 119 14.92 -14.69 0.79
C ASP A 119 14.59 -13.43 -0.03
N ILE A 120 13.35 -13.34 -0.49
CA ILE A 120 12.86 -12.22 -1.31
C ILE A 120 12.78 -10.94 -0.49
N ALA A 121 12.42 -11.02 0.80
CA ALA A 121 12.33 -9.85 1.67
C ALA A 121 13.69 -9.18 1.83
N ASP A 122 14.76 -9.96 2.04
CA ASP A 122 16.14 -9.44 2.10
C ASP A 122 16.53 -8.70 0.81
N ASN A 123 16.09 -9.21 -0.35
CA ASN A 123 16.37 -8.54 -1.64
C ASN A 123 15.61 -7.23 -1.80
N ILE A 124 14.35 -7.17 -1.39
CA ILE A 124 13.54 -5.94 -1.41
C ILE A 124 14.18 -4.89 -0.49
N MET A 125 14.58 -5.28 0.73
CA MET A 125 15.23 -4.38 1.67
C MET A 125 16.58 -3.88 1.16
N ALA A 126 17.39 -4.77 0.53
CA ALA A 126 18.65 -4.40 -0.08
C ALA A 126 18.51 -3.39 -1.23
N PHE A 127 17.40 -3.46 -2.00
CA PHE A 127 17.10 -2.45 -3.00
C PHE A 127 16.79 -1.09 -2.34
N GLY A 128 16.01 -1.06 -1.27
CA GLY A 128 15.76 0.16 -0.50
C GLY A 128 17.04 0.79 0.03
N GLU A 129 17.95 -0.02 0.58
CA GLU A 129 19.26 0.42 1.03
C GLU A 129 20.09 1.01 -0.12
N LEU A 130 20.05 0.37 -1.31
CA LEU A 130 20.71 0.88 -2.51
C LEU A 130 20.21 2.28 -2.88
N MET A 131 18.90 2.54 -2.78
CA MET A 131 18.34 3.86 -3.05
C MET A 131 18.91 4.95 -2.16
N ASN A 132 19.31 4.62 -0.93
CA ASN A 132 19.95 5.53 0.02
C ASN A 132 21.47 5.62 -0.14
N ASN A 133 22.07 4.84 -1.04
CA ASN A 133 23.49 4.91 -1.31
C ASN A 133 23.86 6.26 -1.96
N SER A 134 25.07 6.78 -1.67
CA SER A 134 25.58 8.04 -2.22
C SER A 134 25.56 8.11 -3.76
N THR A 135 25.58 6.97 -4.43
CA THR A 135 25.48 6.89 -5.89
C THR A 135 24.08 7.19 -6.41
N PHE A 136 23.02 6.89 -5.63
CA PHE A 136 21.63 6.93 -6.10
C PHE A 136 20.78 7.96 -5.36
N ILE A 137 21.14 8.31 -4.13
CA ILE A 137 20.37 9.25 -3.30
C ILE A 137 20.12 10.57 -4.04
N ASN A 138 18.90 11.08 -3.95
CA ASN A 138 18.45 12.33 -4.57
C ASN A 138 18.53 12.39 -6.12
N LYS A 139 18.75 11.26 -6.79
CA LYS A 139 18.71 11.22 -8.26
C LYS A 139 17.29 11.13 -8.78
N GLU A 140 16.95 12.01 -9.69
CA GLU A 140 15.77 11.88 -10.52
C GLU A 140 15.89 10.66 -11.46
N PHE A 141 14.79 10.18 -12.01
CA PHE A 141 14.72 8.96 -12.80
C PHE A 141 15.74 8.89 -13.94
N MET A 142 15.93 9.99 -14.68
CA MET A 142 16.93 10.03 -15.77
C MET A 142 18.37 9.85 -15.27
N ALA A 143 18.72 10.49 -14.17
CA ALA A 143 20.05 10.38 -13.60
C ALA A 143 20.27 9.03 -12.92
N PHE A 144 19.22 8.47 -12.30
CA PHE A 144 19.21 7.13 -11.73
C PHE A 144 19.50 6.09 -12.80
N SER A 145 18.76 6.10 -13.93
CA SER A 145 18.89 5.10 -14.99
C SER A 145 20.30 5.03 -15.59
N LYS A 146 20.94 6.18 -15.79
CA LYS A 146 22.34 6.25 -16.28
C LYS A 146 23.34 5.59 -15.32
N SER A 147 23.04 5.60 -14.04
CA SER A 147 23.89 4.95 -13.02
C SER A 147 23.57 3.48 -12.83
N TYR A 148 22.28 3.11 -12.97
CA TYR A 148 21.80 1.76 -12.72
C TYR A 148 21.98 0.83 -13.94
N CYS A 149 21.66 1.32 -15.14
CA CYS A 149 21.77 0.58 -16.39
C CYS A 149 22.48 1.40 -17.49
N PRO A 150 23.79 1.69 -17.34
CA PRO A 150 24.50 2.65 -18.19
C PRO A 150 24.58 2.26 -19.67
N LEU A 151 24.60 0.96 -19.98
CA LEU A 151 24.75 0.49 -21.36
C LEU A 151 23.47 0.59 -22.19
N HIS A 152 22.31 0.57 -21.55
CA HIS A 152 21.00 0.53 -22.20
C HIS A 152 20.00 1.49 -21.57
N ASP A 153 20.46 2.60 -20.99
CA ASP A 153 19.68 3.47 -20.13
C ASP A 153 18.39 3.98 -20.78
N ALA A 154 18.39 4.36 -22.03
CA ALA A 154 17.20 4.85 -22.74
C ALA A 154 16.13 3.78 -22.86
N LYS A 155 16.48 2.60 -23.41
CA LYS A 155 15.55 1.48 -23.57
C LYS A 155 15.05 0.96 -22.22
N TRP A 156 15.93 0.92 -21.22
CA TRP A 156 15.60 0.49 -19.87
C TRP A 156 14.58 1.48 -19.23
N ARG A 157 14.80 2.79 -19.39
CA ARG A 157 13.85 3.82 -18.90
C ARG A 157 12.48 3.66 -19.52
N ASP A 158 12.41 3.44 -20.83
CA ASP A 158 11.14 3.26 -21.54
C ASP A 158 10.36 2.07 -20.97
N LEU A 159 11.05 0.95 -20.72
CA LEU A 159 10.47 -0.24 -20.14
C LEU A 159 9.98 0.01 -18.70
N VAL A 160 10.80 0.65 -17.86
CA VAL A 160 10.43 0.97 -16.47
C VAL A 160 9.27 1.97 -16.44
N PHE A 161 9.26 2.97 -17.34
CA PHE A 161 8.14 3.91 -17.46
C PHE A 161 6.83 3.18 -17.78
N VAL A 162 6.85 2.27 -18.75
CA VAL A 162 5.66 1.48 -19.12
C VAL A 162 5.17 0.66 -17.93
N LYS A 163 6.09 -0.01 -17.22
CA LYS A 163 5.73 -0.83 -16.05
C LYS A 163 5.18 0.00 -14.90
N PHE A 164 5.84 1.10 -14.58
CA PHE A 164 5.37 2.03 -13.55
C PHE A 164 3.94 2.51 -13.84
N SER A 165 3.70 2.99 -15.07
CA SER A 165 2.38 3.46 -15.48
C SER A 165 1.33 2.34 -15.43
N SER A 166 1.70 1.11 -15.83
CA SER A 166 0.82 -0.05 -15.78
C SER A 166 0.41 -0.40 -14.34
N PHE A 167 1.37 -0.45 -13.42
CA PHE A 167 1.10 -0.75 -12.02
C PHE A 167 0.27 0.34 -11.35
N MET A 168 0.54 1.62 -11.63
CA MET A 168 -0.28 2.72 -11.11
C MET A 168 -1.71 2.70 -11.66
N ASN A 169 -1.92 2.20 -12.88
CA ASN A 169 -3.27 2.06 -13.43
C ASN A 169 -4.08 0.94 -12.76
N LYS A 170 -3.45 -0.13 -12.25
CA LYS A 170 -4.15 -1.17 -11.49
C LYS A 170 -4.83 -0.62 -10.22
N LEU A 171 -4.29 0.46 -9.63
CA LEU A 171 -4.89 1.08 -8.44
C LEU A 171 -6.25 1.73 -8.72
N LYS A 172 -6.54 2.10 -9.96
CA LYS A 172 -7.85 2.67 -10.30
C LYS A 172 -8.96 1.63 -10.13
N ASP A 173 -8.65 0.38 -10.52
CA ASP A 173 -9.59 -0.72 -10.39
C ASP A 173 -9.81 -1.09 -8.90
N PHE A 174 -8.76 -0.98 -8.08
CA PHE A 174 -8.82 -1.22 -6.63
C PHE A 174 -9.74 -0.22 -5.92
N ASP A 175 -9.61 1.06 -6.23
CA ASP A 175 -10.46 2.11 -5.66
C ASP A 175 -11.95 1.93 -6.02
N GLU A 176 -12.24 1.36 -7.20
CA GLU A 176 -13.60 1.09 -7.65
C GLU A 176 -14.23 -0.11 -6.92
N GLU A 177 -13.44 -1.14 -6.59
CA GLU A 177 -13.92 -2.31 -5.85
C GLU A 177 -14.25 -1.98 -4.37
N GLU A 178 -13.48 -1.09 -3.71
CA GLU A 178 -13.81 -0.63 -2.36
C GLU A 178 -15.13 0.18 -2.29
N GLU A 179 -15.52 0.87 -3.37
CA GLU A 179 -16.75 1.65 -3.42
C GLU A 179 -18.01 0.76 -3.52
N TYR A 180 -17.85 -0.53 -3.86
CA TYR A 180 -18.95 -1.51 -4.00
C TYR A 180 -19.06 -2.52 -2.84
N GLU A 181 -18.17 -2.53 -1.85
CA GLU A 181 -18.52 -3.10 -0.55
C GLU A 181 -19.56 -2.17 0.11
N THR A 182 -20.75 -2.17 -0.45
CA THR A 182 -21.94 -1.75 0.31
C THR A 182 -21.95 -2.64 1.53
N VAL A 183 -21.57 -2.09 2.67
CA VAL A 183 -21.99 -2.63 3.96
C VAL A 183 -23.48 -2.88 3.77
N ASP A 184 -23.89 -4.16 3.76
CA ASP A 184 -25.31 -4.53 3.79
C ASP A 184 -25.89 -3.71 4.94
N LEU A 185 -26.54 -2.62 4.59
CA LEU A 185 -27.22 -1.76 5.53
C LEU A 185 -28.12 -2.70 6.31
N ILE A 186 -27.87 -2.83 7.60
CA ILE A 186 -28.69 -3.61 8.52
C ILE A 186 -30.13 -3.31 8.10
N ASP A 187 -30.81 -4.35 7.62
CA ASP A 187 -32.20 -4.26 7.16
C ASP A 187 -32.95 -3.37 8.18
N PRO A 188 -33.57 -2.26 7.75
CA PRO A 188 -34.25 -1.34 8.64
C PRO A 188 -35.24 -2.03 9.61
N VAL A 189 -35.75 -3.19 9.23
CA VAL A 189 -36.59 -4.06 10.07
C VAL A 189 -35.76 -4.65 11.21
N ARG A 190 -34.57 -5.19 10.94
CA ARG A 190 -33.66 -5.73 11.97
C ARG A 190 -33.16 -4.67 12.92
N TYR A 191 -32.91 -3.45 12.43
CA TYR A 191 -32.50 -2.34 13.29
C TYR A 191 -33.60 -1.94 14.27
N ASN A 192 -34.86 -1.86 13.82
CA ASN A 192 -35.99 -1.57 14.68
C ASN A 192 -36.25 -2.67 15.73
N ASP A 193 -36.10 -3.94 15.35
CA ASP A 193 -36.22 -5.06 16.29
C ASP A 193 -35.14 -5.04 17.37
N LEU A 194 -33.90 -4.65 17.03
CA LEU A 194 -32.83 -4.49 17.99
C LEU A 194 -33.08 -3.33 18.98
N ILE A 195 -33.60 -2.21 18.50
CA ILE A 195 -33.97 -1.06 19.34
C ILE A 195 -35.12 -1.41 20.27
N ILE A 196 -36.11 -2.18 19.82
CA ILE A 196 -37.24 -2.63 20.62
C ILE A 196 -36.75 -3.58 21.73
N SER A 197 -35.87 -4.54 21.42
CA SER A 197 -35.31 -5.48 22.41
C SER A 197 -34.49 -4.76 23.49
N LEU A 198 -33.66 -3.79 23.11
CA LEU A 198 -32.86 -2.99 24.06
C LEU A 198 -33.73 -2.12 24.99
N LYS A 199 -34.87 -1.61 24.49
CA LYS A 199 -35.83 -0.84 25.32
C LYS A 199 -36.58 -1.71 26.29
N LEU A 200 -36.89 -2.94 25.95
CA LEU A 200 -37.53 -3.91 26.84
C LEU A 200 -36.61 -4.32 27.98
N GLU A 201 -35.33 -4.63 27.70
CA GLU A 201 -34.35 -4.97 28.74
C GLU A 201 -34.09 -3.81 29.71
N SER A 202 -34.13 -2.55 29.23
CA SER A 202 -33.95 -1.39 30.10
C SER A 202 -35.17 -1.08 31.00
N SER A 203 -36.34 -1.59 30.62
CA SER A 203 -37.58 -1.39 31.43
C SER A 203 -37.76 -2.46 32.50
N GLU A 204 -37.08 -3.60 32.38
CA GLU A 204 -37.10 -4.66 33.41
C GLU A 204 -36.09 -4.45 34.53
N LEU A 205 -35.18 -3.47 34.38
CA LEU A 205 -34.16 -3.10 35.38
C LEU A 205 -34.49 -1.84 36.20
N ALA A 206 -35.68 -1.29 36.04
CA ALA A 206 -36.18 -0.11 36.76
C ALA A 206 -37.28 -0.49 37.74
#